data_d5cd15e0a4df1f0afce9cba0a4e7a561
#
_entry.id   d5cd15e0a4df1f0afce9cba0a4e7a561
#
_cell.length_a   1.000
_cell.length_b   1.000
_cell.length_c   1.000
_cell.angle_alpha   90.00
_cell.angle_beta   90.00
_cell.angle_gamma   90.00
#
_symmetry.space_group_name_H-M   'P 1'
#
loop_
_entity.id
_entity.type
_entity.pdbx_description
1 polymer ?
#
loop_
_entity_poly.entity_id
_entity_poly.type
_entity_poly.pdbx_seq_one_letter_code
_entity_poly.pdbx_strand_id
1 'polypeptide(L)'
;DTIITSIPLSKDGKFVNAVFSDKKIEVRDIFEKSKNKKIVTGNITNEIQSYIKIINEELIQSSECLKNENNSINDKKYKAIKDINQNEIIDILKQEELTVLNSIPTAEGAIQIAMEKSLKTIHNSKCLVLGFGRIGKILSKMLLGIGAQVYCEARKQSDIAWIQAYGYNAICLEKLNENLDKFDFIFNTIPYLILDKNNLKLIKKDCLLIDLASKPGGIDFDEADRLQLQTVWALALPGKVAPETAAKYIYEIVKEL
;
A
#
# COMPACT_ATOMS: atom_id res chain seq x y z
N ASP A 1 6.54 15.27 21.90
CA ASP A 1 5.66 14.10 22.13
C ASP A 1 5.03 13.64 20.81
N THR A 2 5.06 12.34 20.55
CA THR A 2 4.51 11.72 19.34
C THR A 2 3.31 10.85 19.70
N ILE A 3 2.25 10.95 18.92
CA ILE A 3 1.07 10.07 19.00
C ILE A 3 1.09 9.15 17.78
N ILE A 4 1.04 7.85 18.02
CA ILE A 4 0.93 6.83 16.98
C ILE A 4 -0.50 6.33 16.97
N THR A 5 -1.16 6.40 15.81
CA THR A 5 -2.54 5.94 15.64
C THR A 5 -2.60 4.61 14.89
N SER A 6 -3.82 4.10 14.71
CA SER A 6 -4.05 2.93 13.84
C SER A 6 -3.71 3.21 12.37
N ILE A 7 -3.36 2.15 11.64
CA ILE A 7 -3.10 2.17 10.20
C ILE A 7 -4.11 1.23 9.52
N PRO A 8 -5.06 1.75 8.74
CA PRO A 8 -5.34 3.17 8.45
C PRO A 8 -5.91 3.91 9.67
N LEU A 9 -5.77 5.24 9.69
CA LEU A 9 -6.34 6.09 10.74
C LEU A 9 -7.86 5.87 10.88
N SER A 10 -8.55 5.88 9.76
CA SER A 10 -9.99 5.71 9.67
C SER A 10 -10.37 4.95 8.39
N LYS A 11 -11.52 4.28 8.40
CA LYS A 11 -12.12 3.64 7.23
C LYS A 11 -13.23 4.49 6.60
N ASP A 12 -13.87 5.33 7.40
CA ASP A 12 -15.03 6.17 7.02
C ASP A 12 -14.72 7.68 7.10
N GLY A 13 -13.47 8.03 7.42
CA GLY A 13 -13.02 9.40 7.60
C GLY A 13 -13.49 10.05 8.91
N LYS A 14 -14.44 9.47 9.64
CA LYS A 14 -15.07 10.04 10.84
C LYS A 14 -14.58 9.41 12.14
N PHE A 15 -14.51 8.08 12.17
CA PHE A 15 -14.10 7.36 13.37
C PHE A 15 -12.73 6.71 13.19
N VAL A 16 -11.94 6.70 14.26
CA VAL A 16 -10.65 6.03 14.30
C VAL A 16 -10.85 4.52 14.13
N ASN A 17 -9.99 3.88 13.33
CA ASN A 17 -10.00 2.43 13.14
C ASN A 17 -9.42 1.72 14.38
N ALA A 18 -10.16 1.72 15.47
CA ALA A 18 -9.78 1.10 16.74
C ALA A 18 -10.47 -0.26 16.88
N VAL A 19 -9.89 -1.30 16.29
CA VAL A 19 -10.50 -2.65 16.15
C VAL A 19 -10.80 -3.31 17.49
N PHE A 20 -10.07 -2.96 18.54
CA PHE A 20 -10.22 -3.54 19.89
C PHE A 20 -10.90 -2.60 20.88
N SER A 21 -11.51 -1.50 20.40
CA SER A 21 -12.22 -0.56 21.27
C SER A 21 -13.73 -0.75 21.14
N ASP A 22 -14.40 -0.91 22.28
CA ASP A 22 -15.87 -0.93 22.34
C ASP A 22 -16.48 0.47 22.14
N LYS A 23 -15.66 1.53 22.25
CA LYS A 23 -16.08 2.92 22.08
C LYS A 23 -15.63 3.45 20.72
N LYS A 24 -16.52 4.15 20.05
CA LYS A 24 -16.16 4.94 18.86
C LYS A 24 -15.39 6.17 19.29
N ILE A 25 -14.19 6.36 18.74
CA ILE A 25 -13.34 7.53 18.96
C ILE A 25 -13.41 8.37 17.69
N GLU A 26 -13.84 9.61 17.77
CA GLU A 26 -13.86 10.50 16.61
C GLU A 26 -12.44 10.92 16.24
N VAL A 27 -12.17 11.00 14.95
CA VAL A 27 -10.89 11.50 14.42
C VAL A 27 -10.64 12.92 14.92
N ARG A 28 -11.70 13.74 15.02
CA ARG A 28 -11.67 15.09 15.56
C ARG A 28 -11.10 15.14 16.97
N ASP A 29 -11.51 14.23 17.87
CA ASP A 29 -11.04 14.19 19.25
C ASP A 29 -9.52 14.00 19.35
N ILE A 30 -8.94 13.21 18.44
CA ILE A 30 -7.49 13.03 18.40
C ILE A 30 -6.81 14.35 18.08
N PHE A 31 -7.26 15.07 17.05
CA PHE A 31 -6.63 16.32 16.64
C PHE A 31 -6.80 17.43 17.66
N GLU A 32 -7.99 17.57 18.25
CA GLU A 32 -8.25 18.59 19.29
C GLU A 32 -7.44 18.36 20.56
N LYS A 33 -7.25 17.09 20.97
CA LYS A 33 -6.50 16.74 22.19
C LYS A 33 -4.99 16.61 21.97
N SER A 34 -4.55 16.64 20.71
CA SER A 34 -3.13 16.41 20.32
C SER A 34 -2.41 17.71 19.97
N LYS A 35 -2.87 18.85 20.47
CA LYS A 35 -2.25 20.15 20.16
C LYS A 35 -0.75 20.11 20.36
N ASN A 36 0.01 20.56 19.37
CA ASN A 36 1.47 20.61 19.35
C ASN A 36 2.18 19.25 19.42
N LYS A 37 1.52 18.19 18.99
CA LYS A 37 2.13 16.86 18.95
C LYS A 37 2.30 16.41 17.52
N LYS A 38 3.35 15.62 17.29
CA LYS A 38 3.53 14.87 16.07
C LYS A 38 2.55 13.70 16.05
N ILE A 39 1.76 13.57 14.98
CA ILE A 39 0.82 12.46 14.80
C ILE A 39 1.34 11.58 13.66
N VAL A 40 1.70 10.36 13.99
CA VAL A 40 2.12 9.32 13.02
C VAL A 40 0.95 8.39 12.77
N THR A 41 0.55 8.29 11.51
CA THR A 41 -0.58 7.48 11.06
C THR A 41 -0.29 6.86 9.69
N GLY A 42 -1.24 6.20 9.08
CA GLY A 42 -1.08 5.69 7.72
C GLY A 42 -2.37 5.67 6.93
N ASN A 43 -2.22 5.70 5.60
CA ASN A 43 -3.31 5.74 4.64
C ASN A 43 -4.23 6.96 4.82
N ILE A 44 -3.64 8.13 4.84
CA ILE A 44 -4.39 9.39 4.88
C ILE A 44 -4.98 9.63 3.48
N THR A 45 -6.29 9.35 3.34
CA THR A 45 -7.04 9.62 2.10
C THR A 45 -7.25 11.12 1.88
N ASN A 46 -7.62 11.52 0.66
CA ASN A 46 -7.95 12.92 0.36
C ASN A 46 -9.11 13.44 1.23
N GLU A 47 -10.08 12.58 1.57
CA GLU A 47 -11.20 12.90 2.45
C GLU A 47 -10.71 13.20 3.87
N ILE A 48 -9.80 12.36 4.41
CA ILE A 48 -9.18 12.58 5.72
C ILE A 48 -8.34 13.85 5.69
N GLN A 49 -7.58 14.12 4.61
CA GLN A 49 -6.81 15.36 4.48
C GLN A 49 -7.70 16.60 4.49
N SER A 50 -8.82 16.57 3.76
CA SER A 50 -9.79 17.67 3.75
C SER A 50 -10.39 17.89 5.13
N TYR A 51 -10.71 16.82 5.84
CA TYR A 51 -11.24 16.88 7.21
C TYR A 51 -10.22 17.47 8.20
N ILE A 52 -8.96 17.03 8.14
CA ILE A 52 -7.85 17.59 8.92
C ILE A 52 -7.70 19.09 8.67
N LYS A 53 -7.79 19.52 7.41
CA LYS A 53 -7.70 20.92 7.03
C LYS A 53 -8.83 21.74 7.68
N ILE A 54 -10.07 21.26 7.61
CA ILE A 54 -11.23 21.91 8.24
C ILE A 54 -11.03 22.05 9.75
N ILE A 55 -10.60 20.98 10.44
CA ILE A 55 -10.34 21.01 11.88
C ILE A 55 -9.26 22.05 12.23
N ASN A 56 -8.18 22.10 11.47
CA ASN A 56 -7.11 23.07 11.69
C ASN A 56 -7.60 24.51 11.47
N GLU A 57 -8.45 24.76 10.46
CA GLU A 57 -9.07 26.06 10.22
C GLU A 57 -10.02 26.46 11.36
N GLU A 58 -10.86 25.56 11.85
CA GLU A 58 -11.74 25.77 13.01
C GLU A 58 -10.96 26.07 14.30
N LEU A 59 -9.84 25.35 14.54
CA LEU A 59 -8.97 25.59 15.70
C LEU A 59 -8.30 26.97 15.63
N ILE A 60 -7.91 27.42 14.41
CA ILE A 60 -7.34 28.76 14.19
C ILE A 60 -8.42 29.83 14.45
N GLN A 61 -9.63 29.68 13.89
CA GLN A 61 -10.73 30.62 14.10
C GLN A 61 -11.14 30.73 15.56
N SER A 62 -11.19 29.60 16.29
CA SER A 62 -11.50 29.58 17.73
C SER A 62 -10.44 30.35 18.53
N SER A 63 -9.17 30.29 18.14
CA SER A 63 -8.10 31.05 18.76
C SER A 63 -8.15 32.56 18.43
N GLU A 64 -8.70 32.93 17.26
CA GLU A 64 -8.93 34.33 16.85
C GLU A 64 -10.12 34.96 17.60
N CYS A 65 -11.21 34.23 17.85
CA CYS A 65 -12.32 34.69 18.67
C CYS A 65 -11.88 35.04 20.10
N LEU A 66 -11.04 34.17 20.71
CA LEU A 66 -10.46 34.43 22.04
C LEU A 66 -9.55 35.66 22.10
N LYS A 67 -8.98 36.09 20.96
CA LYS A 67 -8.17 37.31 20.82
C LYS A 67 -9.04 38.58 20.86
N ASN A 68 -10.21 38.53 20.24
CA ASN A 68 -11.13 39.68 20.17
C ASN A 68 -11.80 40.00 21.51
N GLU A 69 -11.91 39.00 22.41
CA GLU A 69 -12.43 39.18 23.75
C GLU A 69 -11.38 39.72 24.75
N ASN A 70 -10.07 39.51 24.48
CA ASN A 70 -8.97 39.95 25.32
C ASN A 70 -8.02 40.91 24.59
N ASN A 71 -8.28 42.19 24.60
CA ASN A 71 -7.55 43.28 23.92
C ASN A 71 -6.06 43.46 24.31
N SER A 72 -5.39 42.47 24.91
CA SER A 72 -4.01 42.56 25.42
C SER A 72 -3.04 41.49 24.93
N ILE A 73 -3.38 40.69 23.91
CA ILE A 73 -2.46 39.65 23.41
C ILE A 73 -1.51 40.28 22.39
N ASN A 74 -0.24 40.37 22.74
CA ASN A 74 0.86 40.90 21.92
C ASN A 74 1.03 40.05 20.63
N ASP A 75 1.26 40.68 19.46
CA ASP A 75 1.38 40.01 18.14
C ASP A 75 2.41 38.86 18.10
N LYS A 76 3.48 38.95 18.90
CA LYS A 76 4.45 37.85 19.07
C LYS A 76 3.83 36.61 19.71
N LYS A 77 2.91 36.80 20.67
CA LYS A 77 2.21 35.71 21.35
C LYS A 77 1.15 35.07 20.46
N TYR A 78 0.51 35.89 19.60
CA TYR A 78 -0.43 35.41 18.58
C TYR A 78 0.25 34.57 17.49
N LYS A 79 1.39 35.02 16.97
CA LYS A 79 2.21 34.27 16.02
C LYS A 79 2.66 32.93 16.61
N ALA A 80 3.11 32.95 17.87
CA ALA A 80 3.46 31.75 18.62
C ALA A 80 2.26 30.80 18.80
N ILE A 81 1.04 31.31 19.07
CA ILE A 81 -0.19 30.49 19.19
C ILE A 81 -0.57 29.88 17.83
N LYS A 82 -0.39 30.61 16.73
CA LYS A 82 -0.65 30.10 15.36
C LYS A 82 0.34 29.03 14.95
N ASP A 83 1.60 29.20 15.31
CA ASP A 83 2.68 28.20 15.07
C ASP A 83 2.53 26.99 16.02
N ILE A 84 1.97 27.18 17.19
CA ILE A 84 1.77 26.17 18.24
C ILE A 84 0.57 25.22 17.95
N ASN A 85 -0.42 25.64 17.12
CA ASN A 85 -1.64 24.84 16.89
C ASN A 85 -1.59 23.95 15.63
N GLN A 86 -0.44 23.82 14.98
CA GLN A 86 -0.29 22.91 13.84
C GLN A 86 0.24 21.55 14.30
N ASN A 87 -0.60 20.52 14.23
CA ASN A 87 -0.13 19.15 14.38
C ASN A 87 0.69 18.75 13.15
N GLU A 88 1.90 18.30 13.35
CA GLU A 88 2.67 17.65 12.29
C GLU A 88 2.09 16.25 12.06
N ILE A 89 1.49 16.03 10.89
CA ILE A 89 0.86 14.75 10.57
C ILE A 89 1.72 14.02 9.54
N ILE A 90 2.19 12.85 9.91
CA ILE A 90 3.05 12.01 9.08
C ILE A 90 2.28 10.76 8.65
N ASP A 91 2.10 10.62 7.33
CA ASP A 91 1.63 9.36 6.75
C ASP A 91 2.82 8.41 6.55
N ILE A 92 2.97 7.48 7.47
CA ILE A 92 4.09 6.54 7.47
C ILE A 92 4.10 5.64 6.22
N LEU A 93 2.93 5.34 5.63
CA LEU A 93 2.85 4.53 4.42
C LEU A 93 3.35 5.26 3.16
N LYS A 94 3.62 6.57 3.26
CA LYS A 94 4.30 7.34 2.20
C LYS A 94 5.82 7.34 2.34
N GLN A 95 6.36 6.82 3.45
CA GLN A 95 7.80 6.65 3.60
C GLN A 95 8.30 5.55 2.67
N GLU A 96 9.24 5.91 1.79
CA GLU A 96 9.77 4.99 0.77
C GLU A 96 10.42 3.76 1.41
N GLU A 97 11.17 3.97 2.47
CA GLU A 97 11.85 2.91 3.21
C GLU A 97 10.85 1.87 3.74
N LEU A 98 9.77 2.29 4.41
CA LEU A 98 8.74 1.37 4.89
C LEU A 98 8.07 0.62 3.75
N THR A 99 7.81 1.28 2.62
CA THR A 99 7.20 0.62 1.45
C THR A 99 8.11 -0.41 0.81
N VAL A 100 9.43 -0.16 0.80
CA VAL A 100 10.42 -1.14 0.35
C VAL A 100 10.48 -2.32 1.32
N LEU A 101 10.61 -2.08 2.62
CA LEU A 101 10.66 -3.13 3.64
C LEU A 101 9.38 -3.99 3.66
N ASN A 102 8.20 -3.38 3.55
CA ASN A 102 6.92 -4.09 3.46
C ASN A 102 6.75 -4.92 2.18
N SER A 103 7.55 -4.66 1.14
CA SER A 103 7.55 -5.50 -0.05
C SER A 103 8.12 -6.90 0.21
N ILE A 104 8.93 -7.08 1.25
CA ILE A 104 9.48 -8.40 1.64
C ILE A 104 8.36 -9.34 2.10
N PRO A 105 7.63 -9.05 3.20
CA PRO A 105 6.54 -9.93 3.63
C PRO A 105 5.38 -9.97 2.63
N THR A 106 5.21 -8.95 1.78
CA THR A 106 4.25 -9.02 0.68
C THR A 106 4.63 -10.09 -0.33
N ALA A 107 5.90 -10.17 -0.73
CA ALA A 107 6.38 -11.17 -1.66
C ALA A 107 6.34 -12.59 -1.05
N GLU A 108 6.71 -12.74 0.23
CA GLU A 108 6.58 -14.02 0.95
C GLU A 108 5.13 -14.49 1.01
N GLY A 109 4.19 -13.61 1.33
CA GLY A 109 2.76 -13.93 1.36
C GLY A 109 2.20 -14.28 -0.02
N ALA A 110 2.69 -13.65 -1.09
CA ALA A 110 2.31 -14.02 -2.46
C ALA A 110 2.78 -15.44 -2.80
N ILE A 111 4.00 -15.80 -2.41
CA ILE A 111 4.56 -17.14 -2.59
C ILE A 111 3.79 -18.18 -1.75
N GLN A 112 3.48 -17.87 -0.51
CA GLN A 112 2.66 -18.70 0.37
C GLN A 112 1.31 -19.00 -0.28
N ILE A 113 0.59 -17.97 -0.76
CA ILE A 113 -0.69 -18.14 -1.46
C ILE A 113 -0.54 -19.03 -2.70
N ALA A 114 0.54 -18.83 -3.48
CA ALA A 114 0.80 -19.64 -4.66
C ALA A 114 0.98 -21.11 -4.30
N MET A 115 1.72 -21.44 -3.23
CA MET A 115 1.92 -22.79 -2.75
C MET A 115 0.65 -23.42 -2.16
N GLU A 116 -0.17 -22.63 -1.48
CA GLU A 116 -1.42 -23.12 -0.85
C GLU A 116 -2.55 -23.37 -1.86
N LYS A 117 -2.63 -22.54 -2.90
CA LYS A 117 -3.75 -22.54 -3.85
C LYS A 117 -3.48 -23.33 -5.13
N SER A 118 -2.22 -23.61 -5.45
CA SER A 118 -1.86 -24.35 -6.65
C SER A 118 -1.54 -25.82 -6.34
N LEU A 119 -1.85 -26.68 -7.30
CA LEU A 119 -1.41 -28.09 -7.29
C LEU A 119 -0.02 -28.25 -7.96
N LYS A 120 0.56 -27.16 -8.48
CA LYS A 120 1.86 -27.16 -9.15
C LYS A 120 2.94 -26.62 -8.20
N THR A 121 4.15 -27.12 -8.36
CA THR A 121 5.32 -26.54 -7.72
C THR A 121 5.68 -25.21 -8.38
N ILE A 122 6.22 -24.27 -7.60
CA ILE A 122 6.80 -23.04 -8.16
C ILE A 122 8.11 -23.33 -8.88
N HIS A 123 8.87 -24.30 -8.37
CA HIS A 123 10.11 -24.76 -9.01
C HIS A 123 9.84 -25.25 -10.43
N ASN A 124 10.63 -24.77 -11.40
CA ASN A 124 10.48 -24.99 -12.84
C ASN A 124 9.19 -24.44 -13.47
N SER A 125 8.27 -23.82 -12.73
CA SER A 125 7.08 -23.16 -13.29
C SER A 125 7.43 -21.83 -13.93
N LYS A 126 6.66 -21.43 -14.93
CA LYS A 126 6.74 -20.12 -15.56
C LYS A 126 5.92 -19.12 -14.76
N CYS A 127 6.60 -18.20 -14.09
CA CYS A 127 5.99 -17.16 -13.25
C CYS A 127 6.10 -15.80 -13.94
N LEU A 128 4.98 -15.15 -14.19
CA LEU A 128 4.95 -13.76 -14.67
C LEU A 128 4.71 -12.81 -13.50
N VAL A 129 5.54 -11.79 -13.41
CA VAL A 129 5.36 -10.66 -12.50
C VAL A 129 5.01 -9.43 -13.34
N LEU A 130 3.79 -8.92 -13.20
CA LEU A 130 3.33 -7.69 -13.83
C LEU A 130 3.74 -6.50 -12.97
N GLY A 131 4.58 -5.63 -13.55
CA GLY A 131 5.19 -4.49 -12.88
C GLY A 131 6.53 -4.81 -12.22
N PHE A 132 7.52 -3.93 -12.44
CA PHE A 132 8.88 -4.07 -11.91
C PHE A 132 9.20 -2.97 -10.89
N GLY A 133 8.21 -2.70 -9.99
CA GLY A 133 8.34 -1.80 -8.86
C GLY A 133 8.97 -2.48 -7.63
N ARG A 134 8.75 -1.92 -6.44
CA ARG A 134 9.29 -2.43 -5.16
C ARG A 134 8.93 -3.90 -4.92
N ILE A 135 7.64 -4.23 -4.96
CA ILE A 135 7.14 -5.60 -4.79
C ILE A 135 7.66 -6.50 -5.92
N GLY A 136 7.53 -6.06 -7.18
CA GLY A 136 7.94 -6.85 -8.33
C GLY A 136 9.41 -7.28 -8.29
N LYS A 137 10.31 -6.37 -7.91
CA LYS A 137 11.75 -6.65 -7.76
C LYS A 137 12.03 -7.72 -6.70
N ILE A 138 11.43 -7.57 -5.51
CA ILE A 138 11.63 -8.51 -4.39
C ILE A 138 11.03 -9.87 -4.73
N LEU A 139 9.80 -9.90 -5.24
CA LEU A 139 9.09 -11.13 -5.60
C LEU A 139 9.84 -11.90 -6.69
N SER A 140 10.29 -11.22 -7.74
CA SER A 140 11.07 -11.85 -8.82
C SER A 140 12.35 -12.49 -8.32
N LYS A 141 13.07 -11.83 -7.38
CA LYS A 141 14.25 -12.37 -6.74
C LYS A 141 13.94 -13.64 -5.94
N MET A 142 12.85 -13.62 -5.15
CA MET A 142 12.45 -14.78 -4.35
C MET A 142 11.99 -15.94 -5.23
N LEU A 143 11.21 -15.70 -6.27
CA LEU A 143 10.77 -16.70 -7.23
C LEU A 143 11.95 -17.36 -7.95
N LEU A 144 12.94 -16.57 -8.38
CA LEU A 144 14.17 -17.12 -8.96
C LEU A 144 14.92 -18.01 -7.96
N GLY A 145 15.01 -17.58 -6.67
CA GLY A 145 15.64 -18.35 -5.60
C GLY A 145 14.96 -19.69 -5.32
N ILE A 146 13.68 -19.83 -5.57
CA ILE A 146 12.91 -21.08 -5.46
C ILE A 146 13.10 -21.95 -6.73
N GLY A 147 13.70 -21.40 -7.80
CA GLY A 147 13.93 -22.11 -9.06
C GLY A 147 12.84 -21.96 -10.09
N ALA A 148 12.03 -20.90 -10.00
CA ALA A 148 11.06 -20.55 -11.03
C ALA A 148 11.72 -19.98 -12.29
N GLN A 149 11.08 -20.16 -13.44
CA GLN A 149 11.39 -19.42 -14.67
C GLN A 149 10.68 -18.07 -14.59
N VAL A 150 11.42 -17.01 -14.21
CA VAL A 150 10.83 -15.70 -13.93
C VAL A 150 10.75 -14.84 -15.19
N TYR A 151 9.57 -14.32 -15.44
CA TYR A 151 9.25 -13.34 -16.46
C TYR A 151 8.73 -12.06 -15.75
N CYS A 152 9.20 -10.90 -16.21
CA CYS A 152 8.77 -9.62 -15.66
C CYS A 152 8.27 -8.71 -16.77
N GLU A 153 7.10 -8.13 -16.57
CA GLU A 153 6.59 -7.08 -17.44
C GLU A 153 7.01 -5.70 -16.92
N ALA A 154 7.42 -4.83 -17.84
CA ALA A 154 7.64 -3.42 -17.56
C ALA A 154 7.43 -2.56 -18.82
N ARG A 155 7.01 -1.30 -18.58
CA ARG A 155 6.81 -0.31 -19.66
C ARG A 155 8.08 0.48 -19.99
N LYS A 156 8.91 0.78 -18.98
CA LYS A 156 10.10 1.61 -19.15
C LYS A 156 11.27 0.78 -19.65
N GLN A 157 11.98 1.28 -20.67
CA GLN A 157 13.17 0.61 -21.20
C GLN A 157 14.28 0.44 -20.14
N SER A 158 14.39 1.38 -19.17
CA SER A 158 15.31 1.24 -18.05
C SER A 158 14.97 0.03 -17.17
N ASP A 159 13.67 -0.22 -16.92
CA ASP A 159 13.25 -1.37 -16.13
C ASP A 159 13.45 -2.68 -16.91
N ILE A 160 13.21 -2.68 -18.22
CA ILE A 160 13.51 -3.82 -19.12
C ILE A 160 15.01 -4.17 -19.05
N ALA A 161 15.89 -3.16 -19.10
CA ALA A 161 17.33 -3.38 -18.97
C ALA A 161 17.70 -3.96 -17.59
N TRP A 162 17.10 -3.49 -16.51
CA TRP A 162 17.29 -4.06 -15.17
C TRP A 162 16.79 -5.51 -15.07
N ILE A 163 15.61 -5.82 -15.62
CA ILE A 163 15.07 -7.19 -15.67
C ILE A 163 16.06 -8.14 -16.33
N GLN A 164 16.63 -7.74 -17.47
CA GLN A 164 17.62 -8.52 -18.20
C GLN A 164 18.95 -8.65 -17.40
N ALA A 165 19.41 -7.56 -16.79
CA ALA A 165 20.63 -7.55 -15.97
C ALA A 165 20.54 -8.48 -14.75
N TYR A 166 19.35 -8.66 -14.19
CA TYR A 166 19.08 -9.60 -13.10
C TYR A 166 18.89 -11.06 -13.56
N GLY A 167 18.93 -11.32 -14.86
CA GLY A 167 18.77 -12.65 -15.44
C GLY A 167 17.30 -13.11 -15.57
N TYR A 168 16.32 -12.19 -15.50
CA TYR A 168 14.92 -12.51 -15.73
C TYR A 168 14.57 -12.34 -17.21
N ASN A 169 13.46 -12.97 -17.62
CA ASN A 169 12.91 -12.81 -18.98
C ASN A 169 12.05 -11.54 -19.03
N ALA A 170 12.46 -10.56 -19.82
CA ALA A 170 11.72 -9.31 -19.96
C ALA A 170 10.58 -9.42 -20.97
N ILE A 171 9.42 -8.86 -20.62
CA ILE A 171 8.26 -8.71 -21.51
C ILE A 171 7.88 -7.23 -21.53
N CYS A 172 7.87 -6.62 -22.73
CA CYS A 172 7.29 -5.30 -22.94
C CYS A 172 5.77 -5.40 -22.93
N LEU A 173 5.09 -4.36 -22.48
CA LEU A 173 3.62 -4.33 -22.38
C LEU A 173 2.94 -4.67 -23.72
N GLU A 174 3.48 -4.18 -24.82
CA GLU A 174 2.95 -4.40 -26.18
C GLU A 174 2.97 -5.89 -26.59
N LYS A 175 3.87 -6.67 -26.00
CA LYS A 175 4.02 -8.12 -26.25
C LYS A 175 3.38 -9.00 -25.18
N LEU A 176 2.70 -8.39 -24.20
CA LEU A 176 2.10 -9.15 -23.09
C LEU A 176 1.13 -10.21 -23.60
N ASN A 177 0.22 -9.85 -24.52
CA ASN A 177 -0.81 -10.74 -25.05
C ASN A 177 -0.25 -11.96 -25.79
N GLU A 178 0.90 -11.83 -26.42
CA GLU A 178 1.56 -12.94 -27.14
C GLU A 178 2.14 -14.01 -26.20
N ASN A 179 2.11 -13.76 -24.91
CA ASN A 179 2.79 -14.59 -23.92
C ASN A 179 1.88 -15.13 -22.81
N LEU A 180 0.65 -14.60 -22.64
CA LEU A 180 -0.22 -14.91 -21.50
C LEU A 180 -0.60 -16.39 -21.38
N ASP A 181 -0.60 -17.13 -22.47
CA ASP A 181 -0.91 -18.57 -22.53
C ASP A 181 0.19 -19.49 -21.93
N LYS A 182 1.36 -18.92 -21.58
CA LYS A 182 2.56 -19.71 -21.19
C LYS A 182 2.70 -19.90 -19.69
N PHE A 183 2.03 -19.07 -18.86
CA PHE A 183 2.33 -18.97 -17.46
C PHE A 183 1.52 -19.94 -16.58
N ASP A 184 2.19 -20.43 -15.53
CA ASP A 184 1.56 -21.22 -14.47
C ASP A 184 1.07 -20.35 -13.34
N PHE A 185 1.79 -19.24 -13.10
CA PHE A 185 1.46 -18.22 -12.10
C PHE A 185 1.61 -16.82 -12.71
N ILE A 186 0.65 -15.95 -12.42
CA ILE A 186 0.71 -14.54 -12.75
C ILE A 186 0.51 -13.74 -11.46
N PHE A 187 1.50 -12.93 -11.10
CA PHE A 187 1.47 -12.04 -9.95
C PHE A 187 1.34 -10.60 -10.46
N ASN A 188 0.23 -9.95 -10.14
CA ASN A 188 0.07 -8.54 -10.48
C ASN A 188 0.49 -7.63 -9.32
N THR A 189 1.31 -6.61 -9.61
CA THR A 189 1.72 -5.57 -8.66
C THR A 189 1.28 -4.17 -9.10
N ILE A 190 0.56 -4.05 -10.21
CA ILE A 190 0.15 -2.80 -10.83
C ILE A 190 -1.25 -2.44 -10.36
N PRO A 191 -1.46 -1.29 -9.67
CA PRO A 191 -2.78 -0.86 -9.18
C PRO A 191 -3.61 -0.19 -10.29
N TYR A 192 -3.65 -0.78 -11.46
CA TYR A 192 -4.37 -0.34 -12.65
C TYR A 192 -4.78 -1.56 -13.47
N LEU A 193 -5.98 -1.54 -14.04
CA LEU A 193 -6.51 -2.65 -14.83
C LEU A 193 -5.57 -3.00 -16.01
N ILE A 194 -4.82 -4.08 -15.85
CA ILE A 194 -3.87 -4.59 -16.85
C ILE A 194 -4.33 -5.93 -17.43
N LEU A 195 -5.05 -6.72 -16.66
CA LEU A 195 -5.67 -7.96 -17.09
C LEU A 195 -7.17 -7.75 -17.30
N ASP A 196 -7.52 -7.14 -18.40
CA ASP A 196 -8.90 -6.93 -18.83
C ASP A 196 -9.50 -8.22 -19.44
N LYS A 197 -10.76 -8.15 -19.87
CA LYS A 197 -11.48 -9.27 -20.52
C LYS A 197 -10.77 -9.85 -21.75
N ASN A 198 -9.95 -9.06 -22.46
CA ASN A 198 -9.24 -9.54 -23.65
C ASN A 198 -7.98 -10.32 -23.25
N ASN A 199 -7.24 -9.80 -22.26
CA ASN A 199 -6.07 -10.47 -21.70
C ASN A 199 -6.45 -11.79 -21.01
N LEU A 200 -7.52 -11.77 -20.19
CA LEU A 200 -7.94 -12.94 -19.41
C LEU A 200 -8.33 -14.14 -20.29
N LYS A 201 -8.88 -13.91 -21.47
CA LYS A 201 -9.21 -14.97 -22.44
C LYS A 201 -8.00 -15.72 -22.98
N LEU A 202 -6.82 -15.11 -22.92
CA LEU A 202 -5.57 -15.69 -23.41
C LEU A 202 -4.87 -16.54 -22.34
N ILE A 203 -5.30 -16.44 -21.10
CA ILE A 203 -4.69 -17.13 -19.97
C ILE A 203 -5.20 -18.57 -19.92
N LYS A 204 -4.31 -19.53 -19.70
CA LYS A 204 -4.67 -20.93 -19.56
C LYS A 204 -5.45 -21.19 -18.27
N LYS A 205 -6.39 -22.15 -18.29
CA LYS A 205 -7.34 -22.43 -17.22
C LYS A 205 -6.70 -22.85 -15.89
N ASP A 206 -5.54 -23.46 -15.96
CA ASP A 206 -4.79 -23.96 -14.80
C ASP A 206 -3.73 -22.95 -14.29
N CYS A 207 -3.76 -21.71 -14.79
CA CYS A 207 -2.95 -20.61 -14.30
C CYS A 207 -3.58 -20.01 -13.04
N LEU A 208 -2.77 -19.81 -12.00
CA LEU A 208 -3.19 -19.08 -10.79
C LEU A 208 -2.80 -17.60 -10.91
N LEU A 209 -3.78 -16.72 -10.79
CA LEU A 209 -3.60 -15.27 -10.80
C LEU A 209 -3.67 -14.73 -9.37
N ILE A 210 -2.65 -13.97 -8.95
CA ILE A 210 -2.56 -13.36 -7.63
C ILE A 210 -2.39 -11.85 -7.79
N ASP A 211 -3.38 -11.07 -7.36
CA ASP A 211 -3.33 -9.62 -7.39
C ASP A 211 -2.82 -9.07 -6.04
N LEU A 212 -1.65 -8.46 -6.05
CA LEU A 212 -0.99 -7.83 -4.90
C LEU A 212 -1.22 -6.33 -4.85
N ALA A 213 -1.84 -5.78 -5.91
CA ALA A 213 -2.05 -4.36 -6.03
C ALA A 213 -3.13 -3.85 -5.07
N SER A 214 -2.94 -2.63 -4.56
CA SER A 214 -3.97 -1.92 -3.82
C SER A 214 -5.20 -1.65 -4.71
N LYS A 215 -6.33 -1.34 -4.07
CA LYS A 215 -7.55 -0.95 -4.81
C LYS A 215 -7.25 0.17 -5.83
N PRO A 216 -7.81 0.07 -7.05
CA PRO A 216 -8.86 -0.85 -7.50
C PRO A 216 -8.37 -2.25 -7.91
N GLY A 217 -7.08 -2.56 -7.84
CA GLY A 217 -6.50 -3.79 -8.35
C GLY A 217 -6.16 -3.72 -9.85
N GLY A 218 -5.64 -4.79 -10.42
CA GLY A 218 -5.24 -4.84 -11.82
C GLY A 218 -5.87 -5.97 -12.64
N ILE A 219 -6.79 -6.72 -12.04
CA ILE A 219 -7.49 -7.86 -12.67
C ILE A 219 -8.99 -7.55 -12.72
N ASP A 220 -9.63 -7.82 -13.85
CA ASP A 220 -11.08 -7.87 -13.96
C ASP A 220 -11.59 -9.16 -13.33
N PHE A 221 -11.90 -9.11 -12.01
CA PHE A 221 -12.30 -10.28 -11.24
C PHE A 221 -13.64 -10.84 -11.69
N ASP A 222 -14.59 -10.02 -12.12
CA ASP A 222 -15.89 -10.46 -12.61
C ASP A 222 -15.74 -11.28 -13.89
N GLU A 223 -14.90 -10.81 -14.82
CA GLU A 223 -14.61 -11.54 -16.04
C GLU A 223 -13.76 -12.79 -15.77
N ALA A 224 -12.80 -12.73 -14.85
CA ALA A 224 -11.99 -13.88 -14.46
C ALA A 224 -12.85 -15.01 -13.88
N ASP A 225 -13.82 -14.68 -13.03
CA ASP A 225 -14.79 -15.62 -12.46
C ASP A 225 -15.66 -16.23 -13.57
N ARG A 226 -16.19 -15.41 -14.47
CA ARG A 226 -16.95 -15.87 -15.64
C ARG A 226 -16.16 -16.84 -16.52
N LEU A 227 -14.87 -16.59 -16.65
CA LEU A 227 -13.95 -17.47 -17.38
C LEU A 227 -13.47 -18.66 -16.54
N GLN A 228 -13.89 -18.79 -15.29
CA GLN A 228 -13.46 -19.84 -14.36
C GLN A 228 -11.93 -19.90 -14.18
N LEU A 229 -11.27 -18.73 -14.16
CA LEU A 229 -9.86 -18.60 -13.82
C LEU A 229 -9.70 -18.56 -12.30
N GLN A 230 -8.67 -19.21 -11.80
CA GLN A 230 -8.37 -19.17 -10.37
C GLN A 230 -7.67 -17.84 -10.03
N THR A 231 -8.34 -17.01 -9.22
CA THR A 231 -7.85 -15.69 -8.85
C THR A 231 -7.83 -15.49 -7.33
N VAL A 232 -6.85 -14.71 -6.84
CA VAL A 232 -6.77 -14.29 -5.45
C VAL A 232 -6.41 -12.81 -5.39
N TRP A 233 -7.23 -11.99 -4.72
CA TRP A 233 -6.86 -10.62 -4.39
C TRP A 233 -6.23 -10.55 -3.01
N ALA A 234 -4.91 -10.40 -2.96
CA ALA A 234 -4.10 -10.57 -1.76
C ALA A 234 -3.73 -9.22 -1.14
N LEU A 235 -4.62 -8.66 -0.35
CA LEU A 235 -4.43 -7.38 0.34
C LEU A 235 -3.88 -7.56 1.75
N ALA A 236 -3.10 -6.55 2.20
CA ALA A 236 -2.57 -6.42 3.57
C ALA A 236 -1.72 -7.62 4.02
N LEU A 237 -0.94 -8.20 3.11
CA LEU A 237 -0.11 -9.38 3.37
C LEU A 237 0.90 -9.19 4.52
N PRO A 238 1.63 -8.05 4.67
CA PRO A 238 2.60 -7.90 5.76
C PRO A 238 2.02 -8.21 7.14
N GLY A 239 0.84 -7.66 7.45
CA GLY A 239 0.18 -7.90 8.73
C GLY A 239 -0.44 -9.29 8.89
N LYS A 240 -0.65 -10.04 7.79
CA LYS A 240 -1.24 -11.37 7.81
C LYS A 240 -0.18 -12.47 7.94
N VAL A 241 0.93 -12.34 7.21
CA VAL A 241 1.93 -13.43 7.10
C VAL A 241 3.14 -13.22 8.01
N ALA A 242 3.49 -11.95 8.32
CA ALA A 242 4.63 -11.61 9.17
C ALA A 242 4.35 -10.37 10.04
N PRO A 243 3.34 -10.44 10.94
CA PRO A 243 2.91 -9.26 11.72
C PRO A 243 4.01 -8.71 12.64
N GLU A 244 4.85 -9.56 13.21
CA GLU A 244 5.97 -9.14 14.06
C GLU A 244 7.01 -8.34 13.25
N THR A 245 7.41 -8.86 12.08
CA THR A 245 8.35 -8.17 11.19
C THR A 245 7.79 -6.86 10.68
N ALA A 246 6.53 -6.83 10.27
CA ALA A 246 5.86 -5.62 9.83
C ALA A 246 5.76 -4.55 10.94
N ALA A 247 5.47 -4.98 12.17
CA ALA A 247 5.46 -4.09 13.34
C ALA A 247 6.85 -3.53 13.66
N LYS A 248 7.89 -4.36 13.54
CA LYS A 248 9.29 -3.92 13.73
C LYS A 248 9.70 -2.88 12.71
N TYR A 249 9.37 -3.05 11.43
CA TYR A 249 9.65 -2.04 10.40
C TYR A 249 8.97 -0.71 10.70
N ILE A 250 7.69 -0.74 11.11
CA ILE A 250 6.97 0.47 11.54
C ILE A 250 7.67 1.13 12.72
N TYR A 251 8.06 0.34 13.74
CA TYR A 251 8.73 0.85 14.94
C TYR A 251 10.05 1.54 14.62
N GLU A 252 10.91 0.93 13.80
CA GLU A 252 12.22 1.51 13.44
C GLU A 252 12.03 2.84 12.69
N ILE A 253 11.12 2.90 11.72
CA ILE A 253 10.84 4.13 10.99
C ILE A 253 10.29 5.23 11.93
N VAL A 254 9.34 4.88 12.82
CA VAL A 254 8.77 5.87 13.75
C VAL A 254 9.80 6.41 14.74
N LYS A 255 10.77 5.58 15.13
CA LYS A 255 11.85 5.98 16.03
C LYS A 255 12.78 7.03 15.42
N GLU A 256 12.93 7.04 14.09
CA GLU A 256 13.79 7.99 13.36
C GLU A 256 13.06 9.30 13.00
N LEU A 257 11.73 9.34 13.12
CA LEU A 257 10.91 10.54 12.87
C LEU A 257 10.89 11.47 14.09
#